data_25215479d054d9dc39f881a52302e0af
#
_entry.id   25215479d054d9dc39f881a52302e0af
#
_cell.length_a   1.000
_cell.length_b   1.000
_cell.length_c   1.000
_cell.angle_alpha   90.00
_cell.angle_beta   90.00
_cell.angle_gamma   90.00
#
_symmetry.space_group_name_H-M   'P 1'
#
loop_
_entity.id
_entity.type
_entity.pdbx_description
1 polymer ?
#
loop_
_entity_poly.entity_id
_entity_poly.type
_entity_poly.pdbx_seq_one_letter_code
_entity_poly.pdbx_strand_id
1 'polypeptide(L)'
;MELVAERSFGSISLREVARGAGIVPTAFYRHFASMEDLGVTLVEDSMRVLRRTLREGRRDLAARQALPTAQNSLAILLRHVHDNEAQFRFLVREQHGGIAEIRRAIDTELRLFSRELAIDLSRLPDLAQWSPEDLELAAELIVTIMLTAVADLLDNDYRGAEAEREIVKLRKRWFAKRKGVGVLLREAITKEEVPLLDTDAAAKTDECDGAL
;
A
#
# COMPACT_ATOMS: atom_id res chain seq x y z
N MET A 1 -12.12 8.74 14.64
CA MET A 1 -10.94 7.84 14.43
C MET A 1 -10.69 6.90 15.62
N GLU A 2 -10.87 7.30 16.86
CA GLU A 2 -10.65 6.44 18.04
C GLU A 2 -11.38 5.09 17.98
N LEU A 3 -12.68 5.09 17.62
CA LEU A 3 -13.48 3.87 17.53
C LEU A 3 -12.92 2.84 16.52
N VAL A 4 -12.40 3.29 15.40
CA VAL A 4 -11.85 2.43 14.34
C VAL A 4 -10.40 2.01 14.60
N ALA A 5 -9.71 2.61 15.56
CA ALA A 5 -8.36 2.21 15.95
C ALA A 5 -8.35 0.82 16.62
N GLU A 6 -9.37 0.53 17.42
CA GLU A 6 -9.42 -0.68 18.25
C GLU A 6 -10.29 -1.80 17.67
N ARG A 7 -11.31 -1.45 16.87
CA ARG A 7 -12.33 -2.38 16.39
C ARG A 7 -12.50 -2.30 14.87
N SER A 8 -12.95 -3.41 14.26
CA SER A 8 -13.38 -3.42 12.85
C SER A 8 -14.54 -2.46 12.63
N PHE A 9 -14.52 -1.74 11.54
CA PHE A 9 -15.53 -0.77 11.16
C PHE A 9 -16.94 -1.37 11.14
N GLY A 10 -17.08 -2.61 10.62
CA GLY A 10 -18.35 -3.33 10.59
C GLY A 10 -18.96 -3.65 11.95
N SER A 11 -18.18 -3.57 13.04
CA SER A 11 -18.67 -3.76 14.41
C SER A 11 -19.16 -2.47 15.09
N ILE A 12 -18.97 -1.32 14.43
CA ILE A 12 -19.30 -0.01 14.98
C ILE A 12 -20.70 0.40 14.51
N SER A 13 -21.57 0.75 15.44
CA SER A 13 -22.91 1.19 15.13
C SER A 13 -22.98 2.70 14.89
N LEU A 14 -23.95 3.13 14.07
CA LEU A 14 -24.23 4.55 13.85
C LEU A 14 -24.48 5.31 15.18
N ARG A 15 -25.10 4.65 16.18
CA ARG A 15 -25.33 5.27 17.50
C ARG A 15 -24.01 5.56 18.23
N GLU A 16 -23.03 4.69 18.12
CA GLU A 16 -21.69 4.92 18.70
C GLU A 16 -20.97 6.05 18.01
N VAL A 17 -21.04 6.11 16.67
CA VAL A 17 -20.48 7.23 15.89
C VAL A 17 -21.13 8.56 16.27
N ALA A 18 -22.47 8.60 16.28
CA ALA A 18 -23.20 9.81 16.64
C ALA A 18 -22.89 10.29 18.05
N ARG A 19 -22.79 9.35 19.01
CA ARG A 19 -22.39 9.65 20.41
C ARG A 19 -20.97 10.20 20.47
N GLY A 20 -20.01 9.57 19.77
CA GLY A 20 -18.62 10.01 19.72
C GLY A 20 -18.44 11.39 19.06
N ALA A 21 -19.32 11.73 18.11
CA ALA A 21 -19.35 13.03 17.45
C ALA A 21 -20.17 14.08 18.19
N GLY A 22 -20.86 13.73 19.27
CA GLY A 22 -21.74 14.66 20.01
C GLY A 22 -22.98 15.10 19.25
N ILE A 23 -23.48 14.27 18.31
CA ILE A 23 -24.64 14.58 17.48
C ILE A 23 -25.78 13.58 17.72
N VAL A 24 -26.99 13.94 17.32
CA VAL A 24 -28.11 13.00 17.27
C VAL A 24 -28.02 12.12 16.03
N PRO A 25 -28.45 10.83 16.07
CA PRO A 25 -28.34 9.92 14.92
C PRO A 25 -28.95 10.44 13.62
N THR A 26 -30.00 11.22 13.70
CA THR A 26 -30.66 11.84 12.51
C THR A 26 -29.80 12.90 11.84
N ALA A 27 -28.90 13.55 12.58
CA ALA A 27 -27.98 14.55 12.02
C ALA A 27 -26.86 13.89 11.19
N PHE A 28 -26.54 12.62 11.45
CA PHE A 28 -25.60 11.85 10.66
C PHE A 28 -25.96 11.83 9.17
N TYR A 29 -27.22 11.59 8.87
CA TYR A 29 -27.72 11.49 7.49
C TYR A 29 -27.71 12.80 6.69
N ARG A 30 -27.36 13.92 7.33
CA ARG A 30 -27.08 15.18 6.62
C ARG A 30 -25.72 15.21 5.97
N HIS A 31 -24.80 14.35 6.41
CA HIS A 31 -23.40 14.31 5.99
C HIS A 31 -23.05 13.03 5.22
N PHE A 32 -23.63 11.90 5.60
CA PHE A 32 -23.33 10.59 5.05
C PHE A 32 -24.61 9.84 4.74
N ALA A 33 -24.68 9.21 3.56
CA ALA A 33 -25.84 8.42 3.16
C ALA A 33 -25.95 7.11 3.97
N SER A 34 -24.83 6.55 4.41
CA SER A 34 -24.76 5.31 5.18
C SER A 34 -23.47 5.22 6.00
N MET A 35 -23.31 4.18 6.80
CA MET A 35 -22.06 3.90 7.52
C MET A 35 -20.93 3.55 6.54
N GLU A 36 -21.25 2.84 5.45
CA GLU A 36 -20.29 2.50 4.39
C GLU A 36 -19.76 3.78 3.72
N ASP A 37 -20.62 4.76 3.45
CA ASP A 37 -20.28 6.07 2.90
C ASP A 37 -19.30 6.84 3.82
N LEU A 38 -19.55 6.83 5.13
CA LEU A 38 -18.61 7.34 6.11
C LEU A 38 -17.26 6.59 6.03
N GLY A 39 -17.30 5.25 5.94
CA GLY A 39 -16.09 4.43 5.84
C GLY A 39 -15.27 4.75 4.60
N VAL A 40 -15.90 4.90 3.44
CA VAL A 40 -15.26 5.31 2.18
C VAL A 40 -14.64 6.69 2.32
N THR A 41 -15.37 7.65 2.87
CA THR A 41 -14.87 9.03 3.11
C THR A 41 -13.63 9.02 4.01
N LEU A 42 -13.62 8.21 5.07
CA LEU A 42 -12.45 8.08 5.95
C LEU A 42 -11.22 7.53 5.22
N VAL A 43 -11.40 6.56 4.31
CA VAL A 43 -10.33 6.04 3.44
C VAL A 43 -9.79 7.15 2.55
N GLU A 44 -10.67 7.82 1.79
CA GLU A 44 -10.28 8.86 0.83
C GLU A 44 -9.53 10.00 1.50
N ASP A 45 -10.02 10.48 2.64
CA ASP A 45 -9.37 11.58 3.38
C ASP A 45 -8.00 11.17 3.92
N SER A 46 -7.89 9.97 4.50
CA SER A 46 -6.63 9.44 5.03
C SER A 46 -5.58 9.29 3.92
N MET A 47 -5.98 8.71 2.79
CA MET A 47 -5.09 8.50 1.66
C MET A 47 -4.73 9.80 0.93
N ARG A 48 -5.63 10.77 0.87
CA ARG A 48 -5.36 12.10 0.31
C ARG A 48 -4.26 12.82 1.08
N VAL A 49 -4.32 12.80 2.41
CA VAL A 49 -3.29 13.42 3.27
C VAL A 49 -1.96 12.70 3.07
N LEU A 50 -1.93 11.37 3.10
CA LEU A 50 -0.72 10.56 2.89
C LEU A 50 -0.07 10.86 1.53
N ARG A 51 -0.85 10.84 0.45
CA ARG A 51 -0.32 11.12 -0.90
C ARG A 51 0.29 12.52 -0.97
N ARG A 52 -0.39 13.53 -0.41
CA ARG A 52 0.13 14.90 -0.38
C ARG A 52 1.47 14.97 0.35
N THR A 53 1.56 14.40 1.55
CA THR A 53 2.78 14.41 2.37
C THR A 53 3.95 13.73 1.66
N LEU A 54 3.72 12.56 1.06
CA LEU A 54 4.75 11.83 0.33
C LEU A 54 5.16 12.53 -0.97
N ARG A 55 4.22 13.16 -1.69
CA ARG A 55 4.51 13.96 -2.89
C ARG A 55 5.38 15.17 -2.54
N GLU A 56 5.09 15.86 -1.44
CA GLU A 56 5.91 16.98 -0.96
C GLU A 56 7.35 16.54 -0.65
N GLY A 57 7.52 15.36 -0.04
CA GLY A 57 8.84 14.77 0.22
C GLY A 57 9.62 14.38 -1.05
N ARG A 58 8.95 14.25 -2.20
CA ARG A 58 9.54 13.86 -3.48
C ARG A 58 9.69 15.00 -4.49
N ARG A 59 9.43 16.25 -4.12
CA ARG A 59 9.41 17.39 -5.06
C ARG A 59 10.70 17.60 -5.88
N ASP A 60 11.87 17.25 -5.34
CA ASP A 60 13.16 17.53 -5.97
C ASP A 60 13.83 16.27 -6.56
N LEU A 61 13.03 15.32 -7.09
CA LEU A 61 13.53 14.03 -7.59
C LEU A 61 14.54 14.16 -8.73
N ALA A 62 14.33 15.11 -9.64
CA ALA A 62 15.21 15.31 -10.79
C ALA A 62 16.63 15.77 -10.39
N ALA A 63 16.79 16.37 -9.20
CA ALA A 63 18.07 16.81 -8.65
C ALA A 63 18.72 15.82 -7.68
N ARG A 64 18.05 14.70 -7.37
CA ARG A 64 18.47 13.76 -6.32
C ARG A 64 18.69 12.35 -6.89
N GLN A 65 19.62 11.64 -6.29
CA GLN A 65 19.81 10.21 -6.55
C GLN A 65 18.62 9.41 -5.98
N ALA A 66 18.27 8.29 -6.62
CA ALA A 66 17.13 7.44 -6.24
C ALA A 66 17.21 6.95 -4.79
N LEU A 67 18.39 6.59 -4.29
CA LEU A 67 18.55 6.02 -2.96
C LEU A 67 18.29 7.01 -1.81
N PRO A 68 18.86 8.22 -1.78
CA PRO A 68 18.52 9.24 -0.78
C PRO A 68 17.03 9.61 -0.78
N THR A 69 16.43 9.69 -1.96
CA THR A 69 15.00 9.99 -2.11
C THR A 69 14.11 8.90 -1.52
N ALA A 70 14.41 7.63 -1.78
CA ALA A 70 13.68 6.51 -1.20
C ALA A 70 13.83 6.47 0.33
N GLN A 71 15.02 6.78 0.87
CA GLN A 71 15.26 6.86 2.32
C GLN A 71 14.44 7.97 2.97
N ASN A 72 14.41 9.15 2.34
CA ASN A 72 13.62 10.28 2.82
C ASN A 72 12.11 9.97 2.77
N SER A 73 11.61 9.41 1.66
CA SER A 73 10.21 9.04 1.52
C SER A 73 9.77 8.01 2.56
N LEU A 74 10.61 7.01 2.85
CA LEU A 74 10.35 6.04 3.91
C LEU A 74 10.33 6.69 5.29
N ALA A 75 11.27 7.57 5.61
CA ALA A 75 11.29 8.27 6.88
C ALA A 75 10.04 9.15 7.10
N ILE A 76 9.58 9.82 6.02
CA ILE A 76 8.34 10.61 6.03
C ILE A 76 7.14 9.69 6.26
N LEU A 77 7.03 8.56 5.55
CA LEU A 77 5.95 7.61 5.73
C LEU A 77 5.89 7.10 7.17
N LEU A 78 7.01 6.64 7.71
CA LEU A 78 7.06 6.06 9.05
C LEU A 78 6.68 7.08 10.13
N ARG A 79 7.11 8.34 9.99
CA ARG A 79 6.67 9.42 10.86
C ARG A 79 5.17 9.66 10.74
N HIS A 80 4.65 9.69 9.51
CA HIS A 80 3.22 9.90 9.27
C HIS A 80 2.37 8.76 9.84
N VAL A 81 2.83 7.50 9.74
CA VAL A 81 2.19 6.34 10.38
C VAL A 81 2.14 6.52 11.89
N HIS A 82 3.25 6.93 12.50
CA HIS A 82 3.31 7.16 13.94
C HIS A 82 2.36 8.29 14.40
N ASP A 83 2.34 9.41 13.68
CA ASP A 83 1.52 10.57 14.01
C ASP A 83 0.01 10.32 13.75
N ASN A 84 -0.34 9.32 12.94
CA ASN A 84 -1.71 9.02 12.51
C ASN A 84 -2.06 7.53 12.68
N GLU A 85 -1.57 6.91 13.74
CA GLU A 85 -1.65 5.47 13.99
C GLU A 85 -3.07 4.91 13.84
N ALA A 86 -4.09 5.60 14.40
CA ALA A 86 -5.49 5.18 14.32
C ALA A 86 -5.99 5.05 12.88
N GLN A 87 -5.57 5.96 11.99
CA GLN A 87 -5.93 5.93 10.57
C GLN A 87 -5.29 4.74 9.85
N PHE A 88 -4.00 4.48 10.14
CA PHE A 88 -3.29 3.36 9.52
C PHE A 88 -3.79 2.01 10.03
N ARG A 89 -4.11 1.88 11.33
CA ARG A 89 -4.76 0.68 11.88
C ARG A 89 -6.10 0.42 11.20
N PHE A 90 -6.89 1.45 10.96
CA PHE A 90 -8.13 1.33 10.19
C PHE A 90 -7.87 0.85 8.76
N LEU A 91 -6.97 1.49 8.00
CA LEU A 91 -6.67 1.13 6.61
C LEU A 91 -6.16 -0.32 6.48
N VAL A 92 -5.18 -0.71 7.30
CA VAL A 92 -4.60 -2.06 7.28
C VAL A 92 -5.64 -3.12 7.64
N ARG A 93 -6.49 -2.86 8.64
CA ARG A 93 -7.54 -3.80 9.05
C ARG A 93 -8.63 -3.93 7.99
N GLU A 94 -9.11 -2.83 7.46
CA GLU A 94 -10.24 -2.82 6.52
C GLU A 94 -9.84 -3.18 5.09
N GLN A 95 -8.54 -3.21 4.75
CA GLN A 95 -8.07 -3.76 3.48
C GLN A 95 -8.54 -5.20 3.27
N HIS A 96 -8.70 -5.96 4.37
CA HIS A 96 -9.22 -7.33 4.39
C HIS A 96 -10.54 -7.44 5.15
N GLY A 97 -11.19 -6.31 5.46
CA GLY A 97 -12.42 -6.23 6.22
C GLY A 97 -13.66 -6.77 5.49
N GLY A 98 -14.78 -6.89 6.23
CA GLY A 98 -16.03 -7.45 5.70
C GLY A 98 -16.77 -6.54 4.71
N ILE A 99 -16.53 -5.21 4.73
CA ILE A 99 -17.30 -4.23 3.95
C ILE A 99 -16.65 -4.03 2.57
N ALA A 100 -17.36 -4.46 1.52
CA ALA A 100 -16.82 -4.46 0.15
C ALA A 100 -16.56 -3.04 -0.40
N GLU A 101 -17.38 -2.06 -0.02
CA GLU A 101 -17.27 -0.66 -0.42
C GLU A 101 -15.95 -0.06 0.09
N ILE A 102 -15.62 -0.31 1.36
CA ILE A 102 -14.38 0.17 1.99
C ILE A 102 -13.16 -0.50 1.36
N ARG A 103 -13.19 -1.82 1.14
CA ARG A 103 -12.10 -2.54 0.45
C ARG A 103 -11.84 -1.95 -0.93
N ARG A 104 -12.90 -1.74 -1.74
CA ARG A 104 -12.77 -1.15 -3.07
C ARG A 104 -12.22 0.26 -3.05
N ALA A 105 -12.60 1.06 -2.05
CA ALA A 105 -12.05 2.40 -1.87
C ALA A 105 -10.54 2.33 -1.56
N ILE A 106 -10.12 1.46 -0.64
CA ILE A 106 -8.70 1.25 -0.32
C ILE A 106 -7.92 0.80 -1.56
N ASP A 107 -8.40 -0.21 -2.29
CA ASP A 107 -7.76 -0.70 -3.51
C ASP A 107 -7.64 0.38 -4.59
N THR A 108 -8.66 1.23 -4.73
CA THR A 108 -8.64 2.34 -5.68
C THR A 108 -7.60 3.38 -5.31
N GLU A 109 -7.54 3.76 -4.04
CA GLU A 109 -6.57 4.72 -3.53
C GLU A 109 -5.13 4.20 -3.63
N LEU A 110 -4.90 2.91 -3.35
CA LEU A 110 -3.59 2.29 -3.51
C LEU A 110 -3.14 2.25 -4.97
N ARG A 111 -4.05 1.93 -5.92
CA ARG A 111 -3.73 2.01 -7.35
C ARG A 111 -3.40 3.43 -7.81
N LEU A 112 -4.14 4.43 -7.33
CA LEU A 112 -3.84 5.84 -7.61
C LEU A 112 -2.44 6.21 -7.07
N PHE A 113 -2.11 5.77 -5.87
CA PHE A 113 -0.81 6.01 -5.27
C PHE A 113 0.32 5.34 -6.05
N SER A 114 0.14 4.09 -6.50
CA SER A 114 1.12 3.37 -7.34
C SER A 114 1.36 4.10 -8.67
N ARG A 115 0.31 4.58 -9.34
CA ARG A 115 0.45 5.35 -10.58
C ARG A 115 1.20 6.66 -10.38
N GLU A 116 0.88 7.41 -9.31
CA GLU A 116 1.62 8.63 -8.97
C GLU A 116 3.10 8.33 -8.69
N LEU A 117 3.38 7.23 -7.99
CA LEU A 117 4.75 6.79 -7.71
C LEU A 117 5.49 6.39 -9.00
N ALA A 118 4.85 5.70 -9.94
CA ALA A 118 5.45 5.36 -11.23
C ALA A 118 5.87 6.62 -12.02
N ILE A 119 4.99 7.64 -12.04
CA ILE A 119 5.33 8.94 -12.64
C ILE A 119 6.52 9.60 -11.92
N ASP A 120 6.59 9.52 -10.60
CA ASP A 120 7.72 10.06 -9.85
C ASP A 120 9.00 9.25 -10.12
N LEU A 121 8.92 7.92 -10.25
CA LEU A 121 10.05 7.06 -10.59
C LEU A 121 10.60 7.38 -11.99
N SER A 122 9.75 7.69 -12.97
CA SER A 122 10.17 8.05 -14.33
C SER A 122 11.05 9.31 -14.40
N ARG A 123 11.01 10.16 -13.38
CA ARG A 123 11.82 11.38 -13.27
C ARG A 123 13.22 11.14 -12.69
N LEU A 124 13.49 9.92 -12.23
CA LEU A 124 14.81 9.57 -11.67
C LEU A 124 15.77 9.23 -12.82
N PRO A 125 16.95 9.87 -12.90
CA PRO A 125 17.91 9.60 -13.96
C PRO A 125 18.31 8.12 -14.07
N ASP A 126 18.41 7.41 -12.91
CA ASP A 126 18.78 6.01 -12.84
C ASP A 126 17.72 5.06 -13.46
N LEU A 127 16.49 5.55 -13.65
CA LEU A 127 15.36 4.79 -14.18
C LEU A 127 14.86 5.32 -15.53
N ALA A 128 15.57 6.26 -16.15
CA ALA A 128 15.17 6.92 -17.39
C ALA A 128 15.05 5.95 -18.60
N GLN A 129 15.67 4.77 -18.52
CA GLN A 129 15.65 3.75 -19.58
C GLN A 129 14.57 2.67 -19.33
N TRP A 130 13.84 2.74 -18.23
CA TRP A 130 12.80 1.76 -17.92
C TRP A 130 11.52 2.04 -18.70
N SER A 131 10.85 0.96 -19.13
CA SER A 131 9.54 1.09 -19.79
C SER A 131 8.47 1.60 -18.80
N PRO A 132 7.39 2.21 -19.28
CA PRO A 132 6.27 2.59 -18.42
C PRO A 132 5.72 1.41 -17.62
N GLU A 133 5.63 0.23 -18.23
CA GLU A 133 5.15 -1.01 -17.60
C GLU A 133 6.07 -1.45 -16.45
N ASP A 134 7.39 -1.39 -16.63
CA ASP A 134 8.36 -1.72 -15.60
C ASP A 134 8.30 -0.74 -14.42
N LEU A 135 8.08 0.54 -14.71
CA LEU A 135 7.92 1.57 -13.70
C LEU A 135 6.63 1.38 -12.88
N GLU A 136 5.52 1.00 -13.55
CA GLU A 136 4.26 0.68 -12.88
C GLU A 136 4.43 -0.55 -11.97
N LEU A 137 5.01 -1.64 -12.48
CA LEU A 137 5.30 -2.84 -11.70
C LEU A 137 6.20 -2.54 -10.50
N ALA A 138 7.26 -1.77 -10.70
CA ALA A 138 8.15 -1.38 -9.61
C ALA A 138 7.43 -0.55 -8.55
N ALA A 139 6.55 0.36 -8.95
CA ALA A 139 5.74 1.16 -8.05
C ALA A 139 4.77 0.30 -7.24
N GLU A 140 4.07 -0.64 -7.86
CA GLU A 140 3.17 -1.59 -7.19
C GLU A 140 3.91 -2.45 -6.16
N LEU A 141 5.08 -2.99 -6.52
CA LEU A 141 5.92 -3.76 -5.60
C LEU A 141 6.39 -2.91 -4.40
N ILE A 142 6.80 -1.67 -4.65
CA ILE A 142 7.19 -0.74 -3.59
C ILE A 142 6.02 -0.49 -2.64
N VAL A 143 4.83 -0.20 -3.16
CA VAL A 143 3.63 0.04 -2.35
C VAL A 143 3.26 -1.19 -1.53
N THR A 144 3.28 -2.38 -2.12
CA THR A 144 3.00 -3.65 -1.42
C THR A 144 3.98 -3.90 -0.27
N ILE A 145 5.28 -3.70 -0.51
CA ILE A 145 6.31 -3.85 0.53
C ILE A 145 6.12 -2.82 1.65
N MET A 146 5.76 -1.57 1.29
CA MET A 146 5.50 -0.52 2.27
C MET A 146 4.27 -0.83 3.13
N LEU A 147 3.19 -1.35 2.55
CA LEU A 147 2.00 -1.78 3.29
C LEU A 147 2.32 -2.89 4.28
N THR A 148 3.09 -3.90 3.86
CA THR A 148 3.54 -4.98 4.75
C THR A 148 4.37 -4.43 5.91
N ALA A 149 5.30 -3.50 5.62
CA ALA A 149 6.12 -2.87 6.66
C ALA A 149 5.30 -2.02 7.64
N VAL A 150 4.26 -1.34 7.15
CA VAL A 150 3.32 -0.57 8.00
C VAL A 150 2.51 -1.51 8.89
N ALA A 151 1.99 -2.63 8.35
CA ALA A 151 1.28 -3.63 9.12
C ALA A 151 2.18 -4.20 10.24
N ASP A 152 3.39 -4.63 9.91
CA ASP A 152 4.38 -5.12 10.88
C ASP A 152 4.68 -4.08 11.99
N LEU A 153 4.77 -2.80 11.62
CA LEU A 153 5.02 -1.72 12.57
C LEU A 153 3.86 -1.54 13.56
N LEU A 154 2.62 -1.62 13.06
CA LEU A 154 1.41 -1.45 13.85
C LEU A 154 1.13 -2.64 14.76
N ASP A 155 1.44 -3.87 14.31
CA ASP A 155 1.20 -5.10 15.06
C ASP A 155 2.12 -5.25 16.28
N ASN A 156 3.33 -4.69 16.20
CA ASN A 156 4.33 -4.81 17.27
C ASN A 156 4.25 -3.71 18.33
N ASP A 157 3.27 -2.80 18.26
CA ASP A 157 2.98 -1.73 19.24
C ASP A 157 4.22 -0.97 19.75
N TYR A 158 5.17 -0.70 18.86
CA TYR A 158 6.40 0.03 19.22
C TYR A 158 6.09 1.47 19.60
N ARG A 159 6.49 1.88 20.82
CA ARG A 159 6.24 3.22 21.35
C ARG A 159 7.52 3.98 21.68
N GLY A 160 7.50 5.30 21.50
CA GLY A 160 8.58 6.19 21.88
C GLY A 160 9.93 5.87 21.25
N ALA A 161 11.02 5.87 22.03
CA ALA A 161 12.39 5.62 21.55
C ALA A 161 12.59 4.19 20.98
N GLU A 162 11.69 3.25 21.27
CA GLU A 162 11.72 1.91 20.71
C GLU A 162 11.16 1.91 19.28
N ALA A 163 10.09 2.67 19.03
CA ALA A 163 9.55 2.89 17.70
C ALA A 163 10.60 3.53 16.78
N GLU A 164 11.34 4.54 17.25
CA GLU A 164 12.43 5.14 16.47
C GLU A 164 13.53 4.13 16.11
N ARG A 165 13.92 3.28 17.07
CA ARG A 165 14.91 2.22 16.84
C ARG A 165 14.42 1.18 15.83
N GLU A 166 13.15 0.75 15.92
CA GLU A 166 12.56 -0.20 14.98
C GLU A 166 12.36 0.43 13.59
N ILE A 167 11.96 1.68 13.50
CA ILE A 167 11.93 2.43 12.25
C ILE A 167 13.32 2.40 11.57
N VAL A 168 14.38 2.63 12.32
CA VAL A 168 15.76 2.56 11.82
C VAL A 168 16.12 1.14 11.39
N LYS A 169 15.70 0.11 12.14
CA LYS A 169 15.95 -1.32 11.78
C LYS A 169 15.14 -1.73 10.55
N LEU A 170 13.85 -1.39 10.47
CA LEU A 170 12.98 -1.63 9.32
C LEU A 170 13.56 -0.96 8.07
N ARG A 171 14.01 0.28 8.19
CA ARG A 171 14.71 0.99 7.12
C ARG A 171 15.96 0.22 6.67
N LYS A 172 16.81 -0.24 7.60
CA LYS A 172 18.01 -1.02 7.27
C LYS A 172 17.66 -2.37 6.62
N ARG A 173 16.66 -3.09 7.17
CA ARG A 173 16.17 -4.36 6.59
C ARG A 173 15.59 -4.16 5.20
N TRP A 174 14.82 -3.11 5.00
CA TRP A 174 14.23 -2.78 3.71
C TRP A 174 15.32 -2.50 2.66
N PHE A 175 16.35 -1.72 3.01
CA PHE A 175 17.48 -1.46 2.13
C PHE A 175 18.37 -2.66 1.90
N ALA A 176 18.53 -3.54 2.88
CA ALA A 176 19.27 -4.81 2.71
C ALA A 176 18.53 -5.77 1.75
N LYS A 177 17.20 -5.92 1.92
CA LYS A 177 16.36 -6.69 1.00
C LYS A 177 16.32 -6.07 -0.42
N ARG A 178 16.43 -4.75 -0.55
CA ARG A 178 16.43 -4.07 -1.84
C ARG A 178 17.63 -4.40 -2.71
N LYS A 179 18.80 -4.71 -2.15
CA LYS A 179 19.90 -5.25 -2.95
C LYS A 179 19.48 -6.54 -3.66
N GLY A 180 18.69 -7.40 -2.99
CA GLY A 180 18.08 -8.59 -3.61
C GLY A 180 16.96 -8.26 -4.59
N VAL A 181 16.03 -7.36 -4.25
CA VAL A 181 14.91 -6.98 -5.13
C VAL A 181 15.40 -6.22 -6.36
N GLY A 182 16.39 -5.32 -6.22
CA GLY A 182 17.00 -4.64 -7.36
C GLY A 182 17.79 -5.58 -8.28
N VAL A 183 18.40 -6.63 -7.74
CA VAL A 183 19.05 -7.70 -8.52
C VAL A 183 17.97 -8.58 -9.18
N LEU A 184 16.94 -8.99 -8.45
CA LEU A 184 15.83 -9.81 -8.99
C LEU A 184 15.03 -9.06 -10.05
N LEU A 185 14.72 -7.78 -9.86
CA LEU A 185 14.09 -6.94 -10.89
C LEU A 185 15.00 -6.79 -12.11
N ARG A 186 16.29 -6.55 -11.93
CA ARG A 186 17.25 -6.46 -13.02
C ARG A 186 17.39 -7.81 -13.75
N GLU A 187 17.44 -8.92 -13.02
CA GLU A 187 17.51 -10.27 -13.60
C GLU A 187 16.19 -10.68 -14.28
N ALA A 188 15.03 -10.28 -13.74
CA ALA A 188 13.73 -10.53 -14.36
C ALA A 188 13.55 -9.73 -15.66
N ILE A 189 14.05 -8.49 -15.70
CA ILE A 189 14.00 -7.61 -16.87
C ILE A 189 15.05 -7.99 -17.93
N THR A 190 16.21 -8.53 -17.54
CA THR A 190 17.27 -8.94 -18.47
C THR A 190 17.12 -10.36 -18.98
N LYS A 191 16.26 -11.19 -18.39
CA LYS A 191 15.84 -12.47 -18.96
C LYS A 191 14.67 -12.22 -19.91
N GLU A 192 14.98 -11.75 -21.10
CA GLU A 192 14.17 -12.04 -22.26
C GLU A 192 13.95 -13.55 -22.36
N GLU A 193 12.68 -13.95 -22.57
CA GLU A 193 12.21 -15.32 -22.73
C GLU A 193 12.11 -16.18 -21.45
N VAL A 194 11.01 -15.96 -20.70
CA VAL A 194 10.35 -17.10 -20.05
C VAL A 194 9.66 -17.87 -21.20
N PRO A 195 10.07 -19.11 -21.53
CA PRO A 195 9.33 -19.93 -22.47
C PRO A 195 7.91 -20.06 -21.91
N LEU A 196 6.92 -19.63 -22.68
CA LEU A 196 5.52 -19.94 -22.41
C LEU A 196 5.47 -21.46 -22.21
N LEU A 197 5.04 -21.91 -21.05
CA LEU A 197 4.76 -23.32 -20.79
C LEU A 197 3.83 -23.79 -21.88
N ASP A 198 4.37 -24.67 -22.74
CA ASP A 198 3.67 -25.28 -23.87
C ASP A 198 2.53 -26.12 -23.28
N THR A 199 1.33 -25.54 -23.26
CA THR A 199 0.10 -26.20 -22.79
C THR A 199 -0.39 -27.29 -23.72
N ASP A 200 0.30 -27.54 -24.87
CA ASP A 200 -0.05 -28.56 -25.85
C ASP A 200 0.60 -29.94 -25.60
N ALA A 201 1.42 -30.09 -24.56
CA ALA A 201 2.05 -31.38 -24.24
C ALA A 201 1.13 -32.34 -23.44
N ALA A 202 -0.02 -31.89 -22.94
CA ALA A 202 -0.94 -32.72 -22.17
C ALA A 202 -2.06 -33.39 -22.96
N ALA A 203 -2.15 -33.13 -24.27
CA ALA A 203 -3.23 -33.67 -25.10
C ALA A 203 -2.85 -34.87 -25.99
N LYS A 204 -1.66 -35.46 -25.82
CA LYS A 204 -1.18 -36.57 -26.69
C LYS A 204 -0.87 -37.88 -26.01
N THR A 205 -1.41 -38.17 -24.83
CA THR A 205 -1.20 -39.48 -24.16
C THR A 205 -2.46 -40.33 -23.97
N ASP A 206 -3.56 -40.06 -24.67
CA ASP A 206 -4.78 -40.89 -24.56
C ASP A 206 -5.26 -41.48 -25.88
N GLU A 207 -4.34 -41.87 -26.76
CA GLU A 207 -4.68 -42.64 -27.95
C GLU A 207 -3.61 -43.72 -28.24
N CYS A 208 -3.53 -44.73 -27.41
CA CYS A 208 -2.94 -46.04 -27.73
C CYS A 208 -3.15 -47.04 -26.57
N ASP A 209 -4.35 -47.58 -26.42
CA ASP A 209 -4.54 -48.97 -26.00
C ASP A 209 -5.98 -49.40 -26.32
N GLY A 210 -6.13 -50.02 -27.47
CA GLY A 210 -7.37 -50.61 -27.88
C GLY A 210 -7.20 -51.47 -29.12
N ALA A 211 -6.36 -52.50 -29.05
CA ALA A 211 -6.39 -53.61 -30.00
C ALA A 211 -5.59 -54.80 -29.44
N LEU A 212 -6.28 -55.73 -28.80
CA LEU A 212 -6.18 -57.19 -28.91
C LEU A 212 -7.00 -57.84 -27.81
#